data_5e30a626e6c6d67da1352aed53952ef3
#
_entry.id   5e30a626e6c6d67da1352aed53952ef3
#
_cell.length_a   1.000
_cell.length_b   1.000
_cell.length_c   1.000
_cell.angle_alpha   90.00
_cell.angle_beta   90.00
_cell.angle_gamma   90.00
#
_symmetry.space_group_name_H-M   'P 1'
#
loop_
_entity.id
_entity.type
_entity.pdbx_description
1 polymer ?
#
loop_
_entity_poly.entity_id
_entity_poly.type
_entity_poly.pdbx_seq_one_letter_code
_entity_poly.pdbx_strand_id
1 'polypeptide(L)'
;MFLLERSFPREVEYVQKNNLPLVIVGGTVEYHGPQCAYGCDTLIAEGLVKRLGEKKELMLAPSIHYSPSSYAVGDRKSGTVHVPEKAFEDYVYYVFKSLLWAGFRNIYVVIHHQFEQESEMPMTLCYRMAAKRATMEYLEATLGEGWWGSESYANYYEELEGANNPFSWIKVIPTMSTAVQNATGYDHAGEFECSLLMALYPDTVDLSRLHDREHWFTKSSEKANAELGERMAALSLEYLEGAIK
;
A
#
# COMPACT_ATOMS: atom_id res chain seq x y z
N MET A 1 5.95 -11.36 12.47
CA MET A 1 6.26 -10.18 11.61
C MET A 1 7.59 -9.58 12.02
N PHE A 2 8.44 -9.25 11.05
CA PHE A 2 9.68 -8.47 11.25
C PHE A 2 9.41 -7.00 10.89
N LEU A 3 10.13 -6.07 11.55
CA LEU A 3 10.15 -4.66 11.17
C LEU A 3 11.52 -4.35 10.57
N LEU A 4 11.59 -3.95 9.31
CA LEU A 4 12.87 -3.77 8.60
C LEU A 4 13.82 -2.81 9.34
N GLU A 5 13.29 -1.67 9.83
CA GLU A 5 14.08 -0.66 10.54
C GLU A 5 14.56 -1.09 11.94
N ARG A 6 14.10 -2.26 12.42
CA ARG A 6 14.50 -2.85 13.71
C ARG A 6 15.18 -4.20 13.55
N SER A 7 15.27 -4.72 12.32
CA SER A 7 15.86 -6.02 12.03
C SER A 7 17.37 -5.92 11.90
N PHE A 8 18.05 -6.96 12.35
CA PHE A 8 19.48 -7.13 12.14
C PHE A 8 19.75 -7.87 10.82
N PRO A 9 20.98 -7.90 10.29
CA PRO A 9 21.29 -8.55 9.02
C PRO A 9 20.79 -10.01 8.91
N ARG A 10 20.84 -10.75 10.03
CA ARG A 10 20.38 -12.15 10.06
C ARG A 10 18.89 -12.33 9.77
N GLU A 11 18.03 -11.44 10.28
CA GLU A 11 16.60 -11.46 9.99
C GLU A 11 16.32 -11.07 8.54
N VAL A 12 17.05 -10.09 8.04
CA VAL A 12 16.94 -9.68 6.62
C VAL A 12 17.35 -10.83 5.70
N GLU A 13 18.48 -11.47 5.94
CA GLU A 13 18.94 -12.65 5.19
C GLU A 13 17.93 -13.80 5.25
N TYR A 14 17.31 -14.02 6.42
CA TYR A 14 16.26 -15.03 6.58
C TYR A 14 15.06 -14.75 5.68
N VAL A 15 14.56 -13.51 5.67
CA VAL A 15 13.43 -13.07 4.83
C VAL A 15 13.75 -13.25 3.35
N GLN A 16 14.93 -12.83 2.91
CA GLN A 16 15.37 -12.96 1.52
C GLN A 16 15.51 -14.43 1.10
N LYS A 17 16.18 -15.25 1.92
CA LYS A 17 16.43 -16.67 1.62
C LYS A 17 15.13 -17.48 1.51
N ASN A 18 14.13 -17.15 2.33
CA ASN A 18 12.84 -17.84 2.32
C ASN A 18 11.81 -17.15 1.41
N ASN A 19 12.22 -16.13 0.66
CA ASN A 19 11.36 -15.33 -0.22
C ASN A 19 10.08 -14.85 0.48
N LEU A 20 10.17 -14.49 1.77
CA LEU A 20 9.05 -13.98 2.52
C LEU A 20 8.63 -12.60 2.01
N PRO A 21 7.34 -12.23 2.12
CA PRO A 21 6.87 -10.92 1.68
C PRO A 21 7.56 -9.77 2.44
N LEU A 22 8.11 -8.82 1.67
CA LEU A 22 8.45 -7.48 2.17
C LEU A 22 7.31 -6.55 1.81
N VAL A 23 6.63 -5.99 2.80
CA VAL A 23 5.47 -5.11 2.62
C VAL A 23 5.86 -3.67 2.91
N ILE A 24 5.55 -2.77 2.00
CA ILE A 24 5.65 -1.32 2.14
C ILE A 24 4.22 -0.78 2.18
N VAL A 25 3.87 -0.01 3.20
CA VAL A 25 2.61 0.73 3.18
C VAL A 25 2.81 2.03 2.40
N GLY A 26 2.05 2.17 1.32
CA GLY A 26 1.95 3.39 0.55
C GLY A 26 0.81 4.24 1.07
N GLY A 27 1.16 5.34 1.70
CA GLY A 27 0.20 6.24 2.29
C GLY A 27 0.32 7.66 1.79
N THR A 28 -0.54 8.47 2.35
CA THR A 28 -0.52 9.91 2.17
C THR A 28 -0.89 10.60 3.49
N VAL A 29 -0.57 11.88 3.56
CA VAL A 29 -1.08 12.80 4.58
C VAL A 29 -2.08 13.70 3.88
N GLU A 30 -3.36 13.40 4.06
CA GLU A 30 -4.47 14.06 3.38
C GLU A 30 -5.55 14.52 4.36
N TYR A 31 -6.26 15.58 3.98
CA TYR A 31 -7.39 16.07 4.75
C TYR A 31 -8.60 15.14 4.63
N HIS A 32 -9.03 14.57 5.76
CA HIS A 32 -10.17 13.66 5.88
C HIS A 32 -11.28 14.25 6.77
N GLY A 33 -11.57 15.55 6.59
CA GLY A 33 -12.54 16.24 7.44
C GLY A 33 -12.00 16.55 8.83
N PRO A 34 -12.79 17.25 9.66
CA PRO A 34 -12.36 17.65 11.01
C PRO A 34 -12.34 16.50 12.01
N GLN A 35 -13.06 15.41 11.73
CA GLN A 35 -13.26 14.27 12.63
C GLN A 35 -12.20 13.17 12.48
N CYS A 36 -11.42 13.15 11.41
CA CYS A 36 -10.40 12.13 11.15
C CYS A 36 -8.98 12.70 11.19
N ALA A 37 -8.03 11.86 11.61
CA ALA A 37 -6.61 12.19 11.52
C ALA A 37 -6.15 12.26 10.06
N TYR A 38 -5.18 13.14 9.76
CA TYR A 38 -4.59 13.31 8.42
C TYR A 38 -3.89 12.07 7.86
N GLY A 39 -3.51 11.16 8.71
CA GLY A 39 -2.88 9.89 8.33
C GLY A 39 -3.88 8.78 8.04
N CYS A 40 -5.16 9.05 7.85
CA CYS A 40 -6.24 8.06 7.70
C CYS A 40 -5.82 6.90 6.77
N ASP A 41 -5.47 7.21 5.52
CA ASP A 41 -5.06 6.21 4.52
C ASP A 41 -3.88 5.35 4.97
N THR A 42 -2.84 6.01 5.49
CA THR A 42 -1.63 5.31 5.96
C THR A 42 -1.95 4.41 7.15
N LEU A 43 -2.71 4.93 8.12
CA LEU A 43 -3.07 4.20 9.33
C LEU A 43 -3.96 2.98 9.01
N ILE A 44 -4.93 3.12 8.12
CA ILE A 44 -5.76 1.98 7.69
C ILE A 44 -4.88 0.89 7.07
N ALA A 45 -4.04 1.24 6.10
CA ALA A 45 -3.16 0.28 5.46
C ALA A 45 -2.17 -0.36 6.44
N GLU A 46 -1.56 0.43 7.33
CA GLU A 46 -0.65 -0.08 8.38
C GLU A 46 -1.38 -1.01 9.36
N GLY A 47 -2.54 -0.63 9.83
CA GLY A 47 -3.31 -1.43 10.78
C GLY A 47 -3.68 -2.79 10.21
N LEU A 48 -4.11 -2.82 8.95
CA LEU A 48 -4.42 -4.08 8.26
C LEU A 48 -3.17 -4.94 8.06
N VAL A 49 -2.04 -4.36 7.61
CA VAL A 49 -0.79 -5.11 7.42
C VAL A 49 -0.23 -5.61 8.75
N LYS A 50 -0.34 -4.84 9.84
CA LYS A 50 0.07 -5.29 11.18
C LYS A 50 -0.78 -6.48 11.65
N ARG A 51 -2.12 -6.43 11.50
CA ARG A 51 -2.99 -7.57 11.81
C ARG A 51 -2.71 -8.78 10.91
N LEU A 52 -2.37 -8.60 9.64
CA LEU A 52 -1.93 -9.68 8.76
C LEU A 52 -0.63 -10.31 9.28
N GLY A 53 0.32 -9.49 9.73
CA GLY A 53 1.60 -9.93 10.27
C GLY A 53 1.51 -10.71 11.59
N GLU A 54 0.36 -10.71 12.27
CA GLU A 54 0.07 -11.60 13.41
C GLU A 54 -0.24 -13.04 12.96
N LYS A 55 -0.75 -13.19 11.73
CA LYS A 55 -1.16 -14.47 11.16
C LYS A 55 -0.15 -15.03 10.16
N LYS A 56 0.61 -14.18 9.51
CA LYS A 56 1.52 -14.52 8.42
C LYS A 56 2.92 -13.96 8.65
N GLU A 57 3.92 -14.76 8.33
CA GLU A 57 5.30 -14.30 8.40
C GLU A 57 5.61 -13.36 7.25
N LEU A 58 5.97 -12.14 7.56
CA LEU A 58 6.34 -11.09 6.62
C LEU A 58 7.29 -10.08 7.27
N MET A 59 7.93 -9.27 6.44
CA MET A 59 8.69 -8.10 6.88
C MET A 59 7.94 -6.82 6.46
N LEU A 60 7.68 -5.94 7.42
CA LEU A 60 7.12 -4.62 7.19
C LEU A 60 8.26 -3.61 7.09
N ALA A 61 8.34 -2.90 5.97
CA ALA A 61 9.25 -1.77 5.79
C ALA A 61 8.64 -0.47 6.36
N PRO A 62 9.44 0.56 6.62
CA PRO A 62 8.92 1.88 6.96
C PRO A 62 7.92 2.38 5.91
N SER A 63 6.79 2.90 6.39
CA SER A 63 5.72 3.41 5.53
C SER A 63 6.15 4.66 4.77
N ILE A 64 5.65 4.83 3.56
CA ILE A 64 5.82 6.04 2.76
C ILE A 64 4.60 6.92 3.00
N HIS A 65 4.77 8.03 3.73
CA HIS A 65 3.67 8.89 4.16
C HIS A 65 3.33 10.04 3.20
N TYR A 66 4.24 10.41 2.31
CA TYR A 66 4.06 11.54 1.40
C TYR A 66 4.06 11.09 -0.05
N SER A 67 2.99 11.37 -0.76
CA SER A 67 2.73 10.87 -2.12
C SER A 67 1.90 11.87 -2.94
N PRO A 68 1.58 11.56 -4.21
CA PRO A 68 0.60 12.31 -4.98
C PRO A 68 -0.81 12.18 -4.41
N SER A 69 -1.17 13.08 -3.50
CA SER A 69 -2.46 13.12 -2.81
C SER A 69 -3.48 14.05 -3.50
N SER A 70 -3.00 14.97 -4.34
CA SER A 70 -3.79 16.07 -4.91
C SER A 70 -4.34 17.06 -3.86
N TYR A 71 -5.08 18.04 -4.30
CA TYR A 71 -5.80 19.00 -3.45
C TYR A 71 -7.30 19.01 -3.77
N ALA A 72 -7.82 17.85 -4.22
CA ALA A 72 -9.22 17.74 -4.62
C ALA A 72 -10.19 17.82 -3.43
N VAL A 73 -9.78 17.28 -2.27
CA VAL A 73 -10.63 17.23 -1.07
C VAL A 73 -10.46 18.45 -0.18
N GLY A 74 -9.27 18.92 -0.03
CA GLY A 74 -8.94 20.13 0.71
C GLY A 74 -8.05 21.06 -0.11
N ASP A 75 -8.07 22.35 0.19
CA ASP A 75 -7.14 23.29 -0.44
C ASP A 75 -5.72 23.15 0.16
N ARG A 76 -4.76 23.88 -0.39
CA ARG A 76 -3.36 23.91 0.09
C ARG A 76 -3.20 24.31 1.56
N LYS A 77 -4.21 24.95 2.16
CA LYS A 77 -4.21 25.40 3.55
C LYS A 77 -4.84 24.38 4.49
N SER A 78 -5.47 23.34 3.95
CA SER A 78 -6.14 22.29 4.74
C SER A 78 -5.19 21.24 5.29
N GLY A 79 -3.87 21.35 5.09
CA GLY A 79 -2.87 20.46 5.69
C GLY A 79 -2.52 19.21 4.86
N THR A 80 -3.17 18.98 3.72
CA THR A 80 -2.78 17.93 2.77
C THR A 80 -1.35 18.17 2.25
N VAL A 81 -0.53 17.11 2.25
CA VAL A 81 0.83 17.16 1.71
C VAL A 81 0.87 16.41 0.38
N HIS A 82 0.97 17.15 -0.70
CA HIS A 82 1.07 16.60 -2.05
C HIS A 82 2.51 16.63 -2.56
N VAL A 83 3.00 15.49 -3.02
CA VAL A 83 4.26 15.35 -3.74
C VAL A 83 3.95 15.17 -5.22
N PRO A 84 4.53 15.98 -6.14
CA PRO A 84 4.31 15.81 -7.57
C PRO A 84 4.70 14.42 -8.07
N GLU A 85 3.94 13.88 -9.01
CA GLU A 85 4.02 12.49 -9.51
C GLU A 85 5.43 12.13 -9.94
N LYS A 86 6.10 13.01 -10.72
CA LYS A 86 7.45 12.74 -11.20
C LYS A 86 8.47 12.60 -10.06
N ALA A 87 8.42 13.49 -9.09
CA ALA A 87 9.34 13.46 -7.94
C ALA A 87 9.09 12.22 -7.08
N PHE A 88 7.82 11.83 -6.93
CA PHE A 88 7.43 10.65 -6.19
C PHE A 88 7.83 9.35 -6.91
N GLU A 89 7.57 9.26 -8.22
CA GLU A 89 7.99 8.10 -9.02
C GLU A 89 9.50 7.89 -8.96
N ASP A 90 10.30 8.95 -9.11
CA ASP A 90 11.76 8.87 -9.01
C ASP A 90 12.20 8.42 -7.59
N TYR A 91 11.55 8.93 -6.52
CA TYR A 91 11.85 8.51 -5.16
C TYR A 91 11.58 7.01 -4.95
N VAL A 92 10.37 6.54 -5.26
CA VAL A 92 10.01 5.13 -5.04
C VAL A 92 10.76 4.19 -5.98
N TYR A 93 11.15 4.63 -7.18
CA TYR A 93 12.03 3.90 -8.06
C TYR A 93 13.39 3.60 -7.39
N TYR A 94 14.02 4.58 -6.75
CA TYR A 94 15.29 4.35 -6.04
C TYR A 94 15.12 3.46 -4.81
N VAL A 95 14.00 3.52 -4.11
CA VAL A 95 13.67 2.58 -3.04
C VAL A 95 13.61 1.15 -3.58
N PHE A 96 12.83 0.91 -4.64
CA PHE A 96 12.70 -0.42 -5.25
C PHE A 96 14.01 -0.93 -5.81
N LYS A 97 14.75 -0.07 -6.51
CA LYS A 97 16.08 -0.41 -7.03
C LYS A 97 17.01 -0.89 -5.91
N SER A 98 17.05 -0.19 -4.79
CA SER A 98 17.87 -0.56 -3.64
C SER A 98 17.43 -1.89 -3.02
N LEU A 99 16.12 -2.12 -2.90
CA LEU A 99 15.57 -3.38 -2.38
C LEU A 99 15.88 -4.57 -3.30
N LEU A 100 15.81 -4.39 -4.63
CA LEU A 100 16.19 -5.43 -5.59
C LEU A 100 17.69 -5.76 -5.50
N TRP A 101 18.56 -4.74 -5.38
CA TRP A 101 20.00 -4.96 -5.17
C TRP A 101 20.31 -5.60 -3.83
N ALA A 102 19.53 -5.31 -2.80
CA ALA A 102 19.62 -5.99 -1.50
C ALA A 102 19.20 -7.47 -1.56
N GLY A 103 18.50 -7.90 -2.62
CA GLY A 103 18.12 -9.33 -2.82
C GLY A 103 16.65 -9.63 -2.57
N PHE A 104 15.79 -8.66 -2.27
CA PHE A 104 14.35 -8.90 -2.14
C PHE A 104 13.70 -9.19 -3.50
N ARG A 105 12.83 -10.21 -3.56
CA ARG A 105 12.13 -10.65 -4.77
C ARG A 105 10.62 -10.86 -4.58
N ASN A 106 10.10 -10.54 -3.39
CA ASN A 106 8.69 -10.67 -3.06
C ASN A 106 8.22 -9.42 -2.30
N ILE A 107 8.08 -8.32 -3.05
CA ILE A 107 7.80 -6.98 -2.52
C ILE A 107 6.36 -6.61 -2.82
N TYR A 108 5.64 -6.14 -1.81
CA TYR A 108 4.28 -5.63 -1.94
C TYR A 108 4.21 -4.18 -1.49
N VAL A 109 3.53 -3.34 -2.28
CA VAL A 109 3.08 -2.03 -1.83
C VAL A 109 1.58 -2.14 -1.58
N VAL A 110 1.15 -1.88 -0.35
CA VAL A 110 -0.26 -1.91 0.06
C VAL A 110 -0.76 -0.47 0.20
N ILE A 111 -1.83 -0.14 -0.52
CA ILE A 111 -2.36 1.23 -0.64
C ILE A 111 -3.82 1.25 -0.21
N HIS A 112 -4.24 2.27 0.55
CA HIS A 112 -5.65 2.58 0.79
C HIS A 112 -6.13 3.76 -0.07
N HIS A 113 -5.31 4.79 -0.22
CA HIS A 113 -5.60 6.01 -0.94
C HIS A 113 -5.86 5.80 -2.43
N GLN A 114 -6.95 6.37 -2.96
CA GLN A 114 -7.26 6.45 -4.39
C GLN A 114 -7.20 5.11 -5.15
N PHE A 115 -7.82 4.08 -4.60
CA PHE A 115 -8.00 2.81 -5.28
C PHE A 115 -9.47 2.36 -5.17
N GLU A 116 -10.34 2.98 -5.97
CA GLU A 116 -11.78 2.75 -5.95
C GLU A 116 -12.21 2.02 -7.20
N GLN A 117 -12.88 0.86 -7.05
CA GLN A 117 -13.43 0.10 -8.18
C GLN A 117 -12.44 -0.11 -9.33
N GLU A 118 -11.18 -0.44 -9.02
CA GLU A 118 -10.08 -0.61 -9.99
C GLU A 118 -9.66 0.67 -10.73
N SER A 119 -10.22 1.82 -10.36
CA SER A 119 -9.75 3.10 -10.86
C SER A 119 -8.42 3.47 -10.22
N GLU A 120 -7.36 3.40 -11.02
CA GLU A 120 -6.02 3.70 -10.54
C GLU A 120 -5.71 5.18 -10.69
N MET A 121 -5.35 5.80 -9.57
CA MET A 121 -5.02 7.21 -9.51
C MET A 121 -3.50 7.43 -9.49
N PRO A 122 -3.02 8.67 -9.59
CA PRO A 122 -1.60 8.99 -9.78
C PRO A 122 -0.64 8.27 -8.86
N MET A 123 -0.95 8.13 -7.57
CA MET A 123 -0.07 7.44 -6.62
C MET A 123 0.15 5.97 -7.01
N THR A 124 -0.91 5.23 -7.32
CA THR A 124 -0.83 3.82 -7.74
C THR A 124 -0.04 3.66 -9.02
N LEU A 125 -0.28 4.54 -10.02
CA LEU A 125 0.43 4.53 -11.30
C LEU A 125 1.92 4.82 -11.12
N CYS A 126 2.31 5.77 -10.26
CA CYS A 126 3.71 6.04 -9.94
C CYS A 126 4.40 4.82 -9.33
N TYR A 127 3.80 4.16 -8.35
CA TYR A 127 4.35 2.93 -7.77
C TYR A 127 4.52 1.83 -8.83
N ARG A 128 3.53 1.62 -9.69
CA ARG A 128 3.58 0.58 -10.73
C ARG A 128 4.64 0.89 -11.78
N MET A 129 4.75 2.14 -12.25
CA MET A 129 5.78 2.53 -13.20
C MET A 129 7.18 2.37 -12.60
N ALA A 130 7.39 2.89 -11.39
CA ALA A 130 8.65 2.77 -10.66
C ALA A 130 9.07 1.31 -10.45
N ALA A 131 8.11 0.43 -10.11
CA ALA A 131 8.35 -1.01 -9.93
C ALA A 131 8.85 -1.67 -11.22
N LYS A 132 8.18 -1.39 -12.36
CA LYS A 132 8.59 -1.96 -13.66
C LYS A 132 9.92 -1.42 -14.13
N ARG A 133 10.15 -0.11 -14.00
CA ARG A 133 11.42 0.54 -14.32
C ARG A 133 12.58 -0.05 -13.51
N ALA A 134 12.43 -0.18 -12.19
CA ALA A 134 13.44 -0.76 -11.32
C ALA A 134 13.75 -2.22 -11.67
N THR A 135 12.72 -3.00 -11.99
CA THR A 135 12.87 -4.41 -12.39
C THR A 135 13.61 -4.55 -13.72
N MET A 136 13.20 -3.77 -14.75
CA MET A 136 13.86 -3.81 -16.07
C MET A 136 15.33 -3.41 -15.98
N GLU A 137 15.65 -2.30 -15.33
CA GLU A 137 17.03 -1.86 -15.15
C GLU A 137 17.88 -2.87 -14.36
N TYR A 138 17.28 -3.54 -13.34
CA TYR A 138 17.96 -4.58 -12.59
C TYR A 138 18.30 -5.78 -13.50
N LEU A 139 17.36 -6.24 -14.33
CA LEU A 139 17.57 -7.35 -15.25
C LEU A 139 18.64 -7.02 -16.29
N GLU A 140 18.58 -5.87 -16.91
CA GLU A 140 19.58 -5.42 -17.89
C GLU A 140 20.97 -5.28 -17.26
N ALA A 141 21.06 -4.73 -16.04
CA ALA A 141 22.32 -4.58 -15.32
C ALA A 141 22.95 -5.92 -14.90
N THR A 142 22.14 -6.94 -14.63
CA THR A 142 22.62 -8.25 -14.13
C THR A 142 22.78 -9.31 -15.22
N LEU A 143 21.94 -9.26 -16.25
CA LEU A 143 21.90 -10.25 -17.33
C LEU A 143 22.45 -9.71 -18.67
N GLY A 144 22.61 -8.39 -18.79
CA GLY A 144 23.03 -7.71 -20.02
C GLY A 144 21.87 -7.37 -20.94
N GLU A 145 22.10 -6.46 -21.88
CA GLU A 145 21.13 -6.14 -22.95
C GLU A 145 20.86 -7.38 -23.82
N GLY A 146 19.62 -7.58 -24.23
CA GLY A 146 19.22 -8.73 -25.02
C GLY A 146 19.10 -10.05 -24.23
N TRP A 147 19.16 -10.00 -22.91
CA TRP A 147 19.11 -11.16 -22.02
C TRP A 147 17.96 -12.13 -22.33
N TRP A 148 16.80 -11.60 -22.64
CA TRP A 148 15.61 -12.40 -22.91
C TRP A 148 15.69 -13.22 -24.20
N GLY A 149 16.41 -12.73 -25.22
CA GLY A 149 16.65 -13.44 -26.49
C GLY A 149 17.70 -14.53 -26.41
N SER A 150 18.33 -14.77 -25.28
CA SER A 150 19.32 -15.85 -25.08
C SER A 150 18.64 -17.20 -24.99
N GLU A 151 19.29 -18.26 -25.52
CA GLU A 151 18.84 -19.68 -25.44
C GLU A 151 18.58 -20.14 -24.00
N SER A 152 19.25 -19.56 -23.00
CA SER A 152 19.01 -19.84 -21.59
C SER A 152 17.62 -19.44 -21.10
N TYR A 153 16.89 -18.65 -21.88
CA TYR A 153 15.51 -18.23 -21.58
C TYR A 153 14.48 -18.83 -22.54
N ALA A 154 14.82 -19.86 -23.31
CA ALA A 154 13.92 -20.50 -24.27
C ALA A 154 12.61 -20.99 -23.61
N ASN A 155 12.70 -21.45 -22.37
CA ASN A 155 11.53 -21.90 -21.58
C ASN A 155 10.93 -20.84 -20.67
N TYR A 156 11.20 -19.56 -20.95
CA TYR A 156 10.78 -18.43 -20.08
C TYR A 156 9.30 -18.46 -19.68
N TYR A 157 8.41 -18.73 -20.62
CA TYR A 157 6.96 -18.75 -20.35
C TYR A 157 6.48 -19.99 -19.58
N GLU A 158 7.27 -21.06 -19.60
CA GLU A 158 6.95 -22.31 -18.89
C GLU A 158 7.40 -22.25 -17.42
N GLU A 159 8.39 -21.40 -17.12
CA GLU A 159 9.03 -21.31 -15.79
C GLU A 159 8.62 -20.05 -14.99
N LEU A 160 7.63 -19.27 -15.47
CA LEU A 160 7.18 -18.02 -14.87
C LEU A 160 6.32 -18.22 -13.61
N GLU A 161 6.89 -18.84 -12.58
CA GLU A 161 6.22 -19.00 -11.29
C GLU A 161 7.00 -18.33 -10.15
N GLY A 162 6.26 -17.69 -9.22
CA GLY A 162 6.81 -17.14 -7.97
C GLY A 162 8.01 -16.20 -8.21
N ALA A 163 9.12 -16.49 -7.55
CA ALA A 163 10.35 -15.68 -7.64
C ALA A 163 11.02 -15.74 -9.03
N ASN A 164 10.68 -16.73 -9.85
CA ASN A 164 11.20 -16.85 -11.23
C ASN A 164 10.52 -15.86 -12.19
N ASN A 165 9.39 -15.26 -11.79
CA ASN A 165 8.75 -14.21 -12.57
C ASN A 165 9.21 -12.83 -12.12
N PRO A 166 10.19 -12.20 -12.78
CA PRO A 166 10.73 -10.92 -12.33
C PRO A 166 9.69 -9.80 -12.38
N PHE A 167 8.69 -9.90 -13.26
CA PHE A 167 7.62 -8.91 -13.35
C PHE A 167 6.59 -9.01 -12.22
N SER A 168 6.70 -10.05 -11.37
CA SER A 168 5.92 -10.21 -10.15
C SER A 168 6.70 -9.92 -8.86
N TRP A 169 7.99 -9.54 -8.96
CA TRP A 169 8.81 -9.24 -7.77
C TRP A 169 8.31 -8.05 -6.96
N ILE A 170 7.70 -7.07 -7.62
CA ILE A 170 7.11 -5.90 -6.97
C ILE A 170 5.65 -5.79 -7.41
N LYS A 171 4.74 -5.90 -6.47
CA LYS A 171 3.28 -5.84 -6.67
C LYS A 171 2.70 -4.67 -5.91
N VAL A 172 1.76 -3.98 -6.53
CA VAL A 172 1.03 -2.85 -5.94
C VAL A 172 -0.43 -3.26 -5.84
N ILE A 173 -0.94 -3.35 -4.62
CA ILE A 173 -2.28 -3.85 -4.33
C ILE A 173 -3.04 -2.91 -3.38
N PRO A 174 -4.37 -2.83 -3.50
CA PRO A 174 -5.19 -2.08 -2.55
C PRO A 174 -5.34 -2.83 -1.23
N THR A 175 -5.77 -2.12 -0.19
CA THR A 175 -6.23 -2.75 1.07
C THR A 175 -7.53 -3.51 0.90
N MET A 176 -8.36 -3.10 -0.06
CA MET A 176 -9.68 -3.66 -0.33
C MET A 176 -9.81 -3.92 -1.83
N SER A 177 -10.06 -5.17 -2.21
CA SER A 177 -10.45 -5.49 -3.60
C SER A 177 -11.82 -4.90 -3.94
N THR A 178 -12.13 -4.81 -5.26
CA THR A 178 -13.48 -4.43 -5.72
C THR A 178 -14.58 -5.29 -5.09
N ALA A 179 -14.33 -6.59 -4.89
CA ALA A 179 -15.29 -7.47 -4.23
C ALA A 179 -15.52 -7.08 -2.75
N VAL A 180 -14.46 -6.72 -2.03
CA VAL A 180 -14.58 -6.23 -0.65
C VAL A 180 -15.31 -4.88 -0.61
N GLN A 181 -14.95 -3.93 -1.48
CA GLN A 181 -15.63 -2.64 -1.61
C GLN A 181 -17.13 -2.79 -1.87
N ASN A 182 -17.52 -3.70 -2.76
CA ASN A 182 -18.92 -4.00 -3.05
C ASN A 182 -19.66 -4.64 -1.87
N ALA A 183 -18.97 -5.43 -1.06
CA ALA A 183 -19.56 -6.12 0.10
C ALA A 183 -19.70 -5.22 1.34
N THR A 184 -18.85 -4.22 1.48
CA THR A 184 -18.79 -3.34 2.66
C THR A 184 -19.25 -1.92 2.40
N GLY A 185 -18.95 -1.36 1.26
CA GLY A 185 -18.97 0.06 0.92
C GLY A 185 -17.57 0.68 0.99
N TYR A 186 -17.47 1.88 0.44
CA TYR A 186 -16.27 2.73 0.47
C TYR A 186 -16.72 4.19 0.36
N ASP A 187 -15.96 5.10 0.91
CA ASP A 187 -16.18 6.55 0.86
C ASP A 187 -14.85 7.28 1.13
N HIS A 188 -14.92 8.61 1.21
CA HIS A 188 -13.81 9.43 1.68
C HIS A 188 -14.23 10.13 2.97
N ALA A 189 -13.57 9.80 4.08
CA ALA A 189 -13.82 10.37 5.40
C ALA A 189 -15.28 10.24 5.89
N GLY A 190 -16.04 9.31 5.35
CA GLY A 190 -17.43 9.08 5.70
C GLY A 190 -17.63 7.92 6.69
N GLU A 191 -18.76 7.23 6.55
CA GLU A 191 -19.14 6.11 7.42
C GLU A 191 -18.12 4.98 7.39
N PHE A 192 -17.63 4.62 6.18
CA PHE A 192 -16.81 3.42 5.98
C PHE A 192 -15.38 3.62 6.43
N GLU A 193 -14.69 4.66 5.96
CA GLU A 193 -13.32 4.96 6.39
C GLU A 193 -13.24 5.27 7.88
N CYS A 194 -14.14 6.11 8.42
CA CYS A 194 -14.16 6.38 9.85
C CYS A 194 -14.40 5.10 10.67
N SER A 195 -15.28 4.20 10.22
CA SER A 195 -15.52 2.92 10.91
C SER A 195 -14.28 2.04 10.91
N LEU A 196 -13.63 1.89 9.74
CA LEU A 196 -12.42 1.08 9.61
C LEU A 196 -11.28 1.65 10.47
N LEU A 197 -11.12 2.97 10.47
CA LEU A 197 -10.13 3.66 11.30
C LEU A 197 -10.44 3.50 12.81
N MET A 198 -11.71 3.58 13.23
CA MET A 198 -12.12 3.31 14.62
C MET A 198 -11.76 1.89 15.08
N ALA A 199 -11.86 0.89 14.20
CA ALA A 199 -11.49 -0.48 14.52
C ALA A 199 -9.98 -0.68 14.64
N LEU A 200 -9.17 0.06 13.87
CA LEU A 200 -7.72 -0.09 13.81
C LEU A 200 -6.98 0.86 14.77
N TYR A 201 -7.43 2.12 14.86
CA TYR A 201 -6.82 3.20 15.64
C TYR A 201 -7.90 4.13 16.19
N PRO A 202 -8.64 3.73 17.23
CA PRO A 202 -9.84 4.45 17.73
C PRO A 202 -9.57 5.88 18.21
N ASP A 203 -8.35 6.17 18.62
CA ASP A 203 -7.92 7.49 19.07
C ASP A 203 -7.68 8.52 17.94
N THR A 204 -7.84 8.09 16.68
CA THR A 204 -7.64 8.92 15.48
C THR A 204 -8.93 9.37 14.82
N VAL A 205 -10.09 9.03 15.42
CA VAL A 205 -11.42 9.49 15.00
C VAL A 205 -12.14 10.13 16.18
N ASP A 206 -12.60 11.37 16.00
CA ASP A 206 -13.38 12.10 17.00
C ASP A 206 -14.62 12.73 16.33
N LEU A 207 -15.74 12.01 16.39
CA LEU A 207 -17.00 12.46 15.77
C LEU A 207 -17.57 13.74 16.39
N SER A 208 -17.15 14.14 17.60
CA SER A 208 -17.59 15.40 18.20
C SER A 208 -17.10 16.62 17.42
N ARG A 209 -16.02 16.45 16.62
CA ARG A 209 -15.45 17.51 15.77
C ARG A 209 -16.11 17.64 14.41
N LEU A 210 -17.06 16.76 14.05
CA LEU A 210 -17.69 16.74 12.73
C LEU A 210 -18.27 18.10 12.31
N HIS A 211 -18.78 18.88 13.28
CA HIS A 211 -19.36 20.20 13.06
C HIS A 211 -18.36 21.35 13.06
N ASP A 212 -17.06 21.11 13.30
CA ASP A 212 -16.05 22.17 13.24
C ASP A 212 -15.90 22.71 11.81
N ARG A 213 -16.17 21.85 10.82
CA ARG A 213 -16.23 22.23 9.41
C ARG A 213 -17.11 21.25 8.62
N GLU A 214 -18.23 21.72 8.10
CA GLU A 214 -19.16 20.89 7.34
C GLU A 214 -18.67 20.61 5.91
N HIS A 215 -18.72 19.34 5.52
CA HIS A 215 -18.50 18.87 4.16
C HIS A 215 -19.55 17.84 3.77
N TRP A 216 -19.90 17.79 2.49
CA TRP A 216 -20.87 16.80 1.99
C TRP A 216 -20.37 15.36 2.17
N PHE A 217 -19.05 15.14 1.99
CA PHE A 217 -18.43 13.80 2.06
C PHE A 217 -18.27 13.28 3.48
N THR A 218 -18.30 14.14 4.50
CA THR A 218 -18.22 13.71 5.92
C THR A 218 -19.58 13.44 6.56
N LYS A 219 -20.70 13.77 5.91
CA LYS A 219 -22.05 13.64 6.52
C LYS A 219 -22.39 12.24 6.99
N SER A 220 -21.97 11.22 6.24
CA SER A 220 -22.24 9.82 6.58
C SER A 220 -21.45 9.35 7.80
N SER A 221 -20.37 10.04 8.22
CA SER A 221 -19.54 9.62 9.34
C SER A 221 -20.25 9.62 10.70
N GLU A 222 -21.40 10.31 10.81
CA GLU A 222 -22.28 10.20 11.99
C GLU A 222 -22.72 8.73 12.27
N LYS A 223 -22.72 7.88 11.26
CA LYS A 223 -23.10 6.47 11.36
C LYS A 223 -21.90 5.55 11.62
N ALA A 224 -20.69 6.11 11.57
CA ALA A 224 -19.47 5.34 11.73
C ALA A 224 -19.42 4.66 13.10
N ASN A 225 -18.98 3.41 13.11
CA ASN A 225 -18.85 2.62 14.32
C ASN A 225 -17.80 1.52 14.17
N ALA A 226 -17.19 1.12 15.28
CA ALA A 226 -16.12 0.13 15.30
C ALA A 226 -16.58 -1.27 14.86
N GLU A 227 -17.86 -1.65 15.06
CA GLU A 227 -18.38 -2.97 14.64
C GLU A 227 -18.38 -3.12 13.12
N LEU A 228 -18.84 -2.09 12.40
CA LEU A 228 -18.72 -2.04 10.94
C LEU A 228 -17.26 -2.09 10.52
N GLY A 229 -16.38 -1.32 11.18
CA GLY A 229 -14.95 -1.31 10.92
C GLY A 229 -14.29 -2.67 11.10
N GLU A 230 -14.63 -3.42 12.15
CA GLU A 230 -14.10 -4.79 12.36
C GLU A 230 -14.56 -5.76 11.25
N ARG A 231 -15.78 -5.64 10.78
CA ARG A 231 -16.29 -6.42 9.64
C ARG A 231 -15.51 -6.10 8.36
N MET A 232 -15.29 -4.82 8.09
CA MET A 232 -14.49 -4.35 6.94
C MET A 232 -13.05 -4.84 7.04
N ALA A 233 -12.44 -4.73 8.21
CA ALA A 233 -11.08 -5.20 8.47
C ALA A 233 -10.96 -6.71 8.25
N ALA A 234 -11.94 -7.51 8.71
CA ALA A 234 -11.92 -8.95 8.52
C ALA A 234 -11.94 -9.36 7.04
N LEU A 235 -12.79 -8.74 6.21
CA LEU A 235 -12.86 -9.01 4.77
C LEU A 235 -11.61 -8.51 4.03
N SER A 236 -11.07 -7.36 4.43
CA SER A 236 -9.81 -6.83 3.89
C SER A 236 -8.63 -7.75 4.23
N LEU A 237 -8.59 -8.30 5.44
CA LEU A 237 -7.55 -9.25 5.85
C LEU A 237 -7.65 -10.56 5.08
N GLU A 238 -8.83 -11.11 4.85
CA GLU A 238 -9.03 -12.30 4.02
C GLU A 238 -8.49 -12.08 2.59
N TYR A 239 -8.81 -10.92 2.00
CA TYR A 239 -8.28 -10.53 0.70
C TYR A 239 -6.75 -10.42 0.71
N LEU A 240 -6.18 -9.68 1.68
CA LEU A 240 -4.73 -9.47 1.76
C LEU A 240 -3.97 -10.79 2.03
N GLU A 241 -4.52 -11.71 2.82
CA GLU A 241 -3.94 -13.03 3.08
C GLU A 241 -3.84 -13.87 1.81
N GLY A 242 -4.84 -13.77 0.93
CA GLY A 242 -4.83 -14.41 -0.40
C GLY A 242 -3.92 -13.72 -1.43
N ALA A 243 -3.80 -12.39 -1.37
CA ALA A 243 -3.05 -11.59 -2.32
C ALA A 243 -1.54 -11.54 -2.02
N ILE A 244 -1.15 -11.50 -0.77
CA ILE A 244 0.25 -11.47 -0.31
C ILE A 244 0.69 -12.92 -0.05
N LYS A 245 1.54 -13.46 -0.91
CA LYS A 245 1.99 -14.86 -0.86
C LYS A 245 3.45 -14.97 -0.51
#